data_794f598be4a6809108c4a27377ecdd9d
#
_entry.id   794f598be4a6809108c4a27377ecdd9d
#
_cell.length_a   1.000
_cell.length_b   1.000
_cell.length_c   1.000
_cell.angle_alpha   90.00
_cell.angle_beta   90.00
_cell.angle_gamma   90.00
#
_symmetry.space_group_name_H-M   'P 1'
#
loop_
_entity.id
_entity.type
_entity.pdbx_description
1 polymer ?
#
loop_
_entity_poly.entity_id
_entity_poly.type
_entity_poly.pdbx_seq_one_letter_code
_entity_poly.pdbx_strand_id
1 'polypeptide(L)'
;MGFGGILGQGISTPVSVPDGGTGATTALGARTNLEVGKTVFGTATFTKAGWTLSGGVYKQTQTIQGLATTMRYQPIIYLLPSSDSATAANEKAAFALLADYGQTGTNTLTLTTSGNSAPQSGFVVQVVGEVQ
;
A
#
# COMPACT_ATOMS: atom_id res chain seq x y z
N MET A 1 23.35 -15.39 -37.99
CA MET A 1 23.46 -14.81 -37.66
C MET A 1 23.40 -14.28 -37.20
N GLY A 2 22.94 -14.22 -37.14
CA GLY A 2 23.00 -13.73 -36.73
C GLY A 2 22.94 -13.12 -36.13
N PHE A 3 23.34 -12.93 -35.73
CA PHE A 3 23.25 -11.97 -35.36
C PHE A 3 23.08 -11.12 -35.97
N GLY A 4 22.90 -11.63 -36.45
CA GLY A 4 22.92 -10.84 -37.20
C GLY A 4 22.08 -10.00 -37.37
N GLY A 5 21.47 -10.25 -37.79
CA GLY A 5 20.66 -9.32 -38.07
C GLY A 5 20.47 -8.55 -37.03
N ILE A 6 20.91 -9.03 -36.18
CA ILE A 6 20.96 -8.38 -35.18
C ILE A 6 21.95 -7.49 -35.17
N LEU A 7 22.87 -7.73 -35.80
CA LEU A 7 23.98 -6.92 -35.80
C LEU A 7 23.64 -5.59 -36.24
N GLY A 8 23.91 -4.64 -35.43
CA GLY A 8 23.69 -3.26 -35.72
C GLY A 8 22.26 -2.81 -35.63
N GLN A 9 21.36 -3.75 -35.52
CA GLN A 9 19.96 -3.40 -35.42
C GLN A 9 19.45 -3.40 -34.01
N GLY A 10 20.06 -4.15 -33.17
CA GLY A 10 19.59 -4.26 -31.83
C GLY A 10 18.20 -4.92 -31.77
N ILE A 11 17.55 -4.75 -30.67
CA ILE A 11 16.23 -5.29 -30.43
C ILE A 11 15.25 -4.16 -30.44
N SER A 12 14.39 -4.12 -31.46
CA SER A 12 13.44 -3.03 -31.62
C SER A 12 12.13 -3.25 -30.88
N THR A 13 11.87 -4.44 -30.40
CA THR A 13 10.67 -4.78 -29.65
C THR A 13 11.06 -5.47 -28.35
N PRO A 14 10.20 -5.45 -27.33
CA PRO A 14 10.51 -6.17 -26.10
C PRO A 14 10.73 -7.65 -26.36
N VAL A 15 11.75 -8.20 -25.70
CA VAL A 15 12.02 -9.63 -25.76
C VAL A 15 10.97 -10.36 -24.92
N SER A 16 10.37 -11.41 -25.47
CA SER A 16 9.34 -12.19 -24.77
C SER A 16 9.90 -12.92 -23.56
N VAL A 17 9.04 -13.25 -22.62
CA VAL A 17 9.43 -13.99 -21.42
C VAL A 17 10.07 -15.34 -21.76
N PRO A 18 9.51 -16.16 -22.69
CA PRO A 18 10.15 -17.41 -23.05
C PRO A 18 11.55 -17.25 -23.62
N ASP A 19 11.86 -16.09 -24.21
CA ASP A 19 13.18 -15.79 -24.77
C ASP A 19 14.10 -15.09 -23.79
N GLY A 20 13.70 -15.01 -22.52
CA GLY A 20 14.50 -14.42 -21.45
C GLY A 20 14.25 -12.94 -21.20
N GLY A 21 13.27 -12.35 -21.88
CA GLY A 21 12.91 -10.95 -21.68
C GLY A 21 11.65 -10.77 -20.83
N THR A 22 11.18 -9.53 -20.74
CA THR A 22 9.96 -9.22 -20.00
C THR A 22 8.73 -9.10 -20.89
N GLY A 23 8.93 -8.97 -22.20
CA GLY A 23 7.84 -8.77 -23.15
C GLY A 23 7.13 -7.44 -23.00
N ALA A 24 7.72 -6.47 -22.32
CA ALA A 24 7.05 -5.21 -22.01
C ALA A 24 7.96 -4.01 -22.16
N THR A 25 7.35 -2.83 -22.39
CA THR A 25 8.05 -1.57 -22.50
C THR A 25 7.92 -0.73 -21.22
N THR A 26 7.13 -1.19 -20.25
CA THR A 26 6.91 -0.48 -18.98
C THR A 26 7.22 -1.40 -17.81
N ALA A 27 7.55 -0.81 -16.67
CA ALA A 27 7.78 -1.58 -15.45
C ALA A 27 6.53 -2.34 -15.02
N LEU A 28 5.34 -1.75 -15.15
CA LEU A 28 4.10 -2.43 -14.81
C LEU A 28 3.87 -3.62 -15.73
N GLY A 29 4.04 -3.43 -17.04
CA GLY A 29 3.89 -4.51 -18.00
C GLY A 29 4.88 -5.64 -17.74
N ALA A 30 6.12 -5.30 -17.41
CA ALA A 30 7.14 -6.29 -17.07
C ALA A 30 6.74 -7.10 -15.83
N ARG A 31 6.28 -6.42 -14.77
CA ARG A 31 5.84 -7.12 -13.57
C ARG A 31 4.67 -8.04 -13.84
N THR A 32 3.70 -7.57 -14.66
CA THR A 32 2.54 -8.38 -15.03
C THR A 32 2.97 -9.64 -15.80
N ASN A 33 3.86 -9.48 -16.77
CA ASN A 33 4.34 -10.60 -17.58
C ASN A 33 5.16 -11.59 -16.76
N LEU A 34 5.87 -11.12 -15.74
CA LEU A 34 6.66 -11.96 -14.85
C LEU A 34 5.85 -12.42 -13.63
N GLU A 35 4.58 -12.02 -13.54
CA GLU A 35 3.67 -12.39 -12.46
C GLU A 35 4.17 -11.96 -11.08
N VAL A 36 4.78 -10.79 -11.02
CA VAL A 36 5.24 -10.18 -9.77
C VAL A 36 4.55 -8.85 -9.54
N GLY A 37 4.40 -8.49 -8.29
CA GLY A 37 3.85 -7.19 -7.91
C GLY A 37 4.92 -6.20 -7.51
N LYS A 38 4.49 -4.98 -7.22
CA LYS A 38 5.35 -3.95 -6.66
C LYS A 38 5.03 -3.79 -5.18
N THR A 39 6.04 -3.91 -4.34
CA THR A 39 5.88 -3.68 -2.91
C THR A 39 5.70 -2.19 -2.65
N VAL A 40 4.68 -1.87 -1.88
CA VAL A 40 4.44 -0.53 -1.36
C VAL A 40 4.72 -0.54 0.13
N PHE A 41 5.49 0.44 0.57
CA PHE A 41 5.95 0.53 1.93
C PHE A 41 5.89 2.00 2.34
N GLY A 42 5.13 2.32 3.37
CA GLY A 42 4.99 3.71 3.80
C GLY A 42 4.41 3.83 5.19
N THR A 43 4.45 5.05 5.72
CA THR A 43 3.89 5.39 7.01
C THR A 43 2.85 6.48 6.86
N ALA A 44 1.89 6.52 7.77
CA ALA A 44 0.92 7.60 7.85
C ALA A 44 0.58 7.90 9.30
N THR A 45 0.33 9.17 9.58
CA THR A 45 -0.10 9.63 10.89
C THR A 45 -1.60 9.85 10.87
N PHE A 46 -2.31 9.15 11.73
CA PHE A 46 -3.74 9.34 11.93
C PHE A 46 -3.92 10.20 13.17
N THR A 47 -4.68 11.29 13.04
CA THR A 47 -4.83 12.27 14.10
C THR A 47 -6.11 12.05 14.89
N LYS A 48 -6.11 12.48 16.17
CA LYS A 48 -7.29 12.39 17.02
C LYS A 48 -8.49 13.14 16.42
N ALA A 49 -8.25 14.30 15.83
CA ALA A 49 -9.31 15.16 15.30
C ALA A 49 -9.77 14.81 13.91
N GLY A 50 -9.08 13.93 13.20
CA GLY A 50 -9.33 13.65 11.79
C GLY A 50 -10.44 12.64 11.50
N TRP A 51 -11.10 12.13 12.50
CA TRP A 51 -12.13 11.10 12.32
C TRP A 51 -13.48 11.70 12.01
N THR A 52 -14.16 11.13 11.01
CA THR A 52 -15.50 11.58 10.59
C THR A 52 -16.49 10.44 10.78
N LEU A 53 -17.58 10.72 11.46
CA LEU A 53 -18.65 9.75 11.65
C LEU A 53 -19.45 9.57 10.35
N SER A 54 -19.57 8.35 9.90
CA SER A 54 -20.33 8.00 8.69
C SER A 54 -20.87 6.59 8.83
N GLY A 55 -22.19 6.44 8.75
CA GLY A 55 -22.81 5.12 8.82
C GLY A 55 -22.59 4.39 10.13
N GLY A 56 -22.47 5.10 11.23
CA GLY A 56 -22.29 4.51 12.56
C GLY A 56 -20.85 4.14 12.90
N VAL A 57 -19.90 4.46 12.04
CA VAL A 57 -18.48 4.23 12.28
C VAL A 57 -17.69 5.49 11.96
N TYR A 58 -16.50 5.58 12.52
CA TYR A 58 -15.59 6.70 12.22
C TYR A 58 -14.57 6.27 11.18
N LYS A 59 -14.25 7.19 10.26
CA LYS A 59 -13.29 6.96 9.18
C LYS A 59 -12.29 8.10 9.11
N GLN A 60 -11.08 7.77 8.74
CA GLN A 60 -10.03 8.74 8.42
C GLN A 60 -9.20 8.22 7.27
N THR A 61 -8.89 9.09 6.31
CA THR A 61 -8.06 8.77 5.14
C THR A 61 -6.76 9.55 5.23
N GLN A 62 -5.65 8.86 5.00
CA GLN A 62 -4.32 9.47 4.92
C GLN A 62 -3.63 9.02 3.65
N THR A 63 -2.64 9.82 3.21
CA THR A 63 -1.89 9.56 1.99
C THR A 63 -0.77 8.57 2.26
N ILE A 64 -0.69 7.53 1.43
CA ILE A 64 0.46 6.63 1.37
C ILE A 64 0.74 6.40 -0.11
N GLN A 65 1.84 6.96 -0.59
CA GLN A 65 2.20 6.90 -2.01
C GLN A 65 2.37 5.46 -2.47
N GLY A 66 1.81 5.17 -3.62
CA GLY A 66 1.91 3.88 -4.26
C GLY A 66 0.76 2.93 -4.02
N LEU A 67 -0.10 3.20 -3.03
CA LEU A 67 -1.28 2.38 -2.83
C LEU A 67 -2.25 2.55 -4.00
N ALA A 68 -3.02 1.52 -4.27
CA ALA A 68 -3.99 1.50 -5.37
C ALA A 68 -5.34 1.00 -4.87
N THR A 69 -6.39 1.33 -5.60
CA THR A 69 -7.75 0.85 -5.31
C THR A 69 -7.78 -0.67 -5.31
N THR A 70 -7.04 -1.30 -6.23
CA THR A 70 -6.92 -2.75 -6.28
C THR A 70 -5.50 -3.13 -5.90
N MET A 71 -5.38 -3.92 -4.86
CA MET A 71 -4.10 -4.45 -4.39
C MET A 71 -3.99 -5.92 -4.80
N ARG A 72 -2.78 -6.35 -5.13
CA ARG A 72 -2.52 -7.77 -5.39
C ARG A 72 -2.69 -8.58 -4.11
N TYR A 73 -2.17 -8.06 -3.02
CA TYR A 73 -2.40 -8.61 -1.68
C TYR A 73 -2.84 -7.50 -0.75
N GLN A 74 -3.72 -7.81 0.17
CA GLN A 74 -4.19 -6.84 1.16
C GLN A 74 -3.01 -6.32 1.96
N PRO A 75 -2.96 -5.01 2.23
CA PRO A 75 -1.87 -4.46 2.99
C PRO A 75 -1.88 -4.92 4.44
N ILE A 76 -0.70 -5.05 5.00
CA ILE A 76 -0.52 -5.30 6.42
C ILE A 76 -0.26 -3.95 7.07
N ILE A 77 -0.99 -3.66 8.13
CA ILE A 77 -0.94 -2.38 8.82
C ILE A 77 -0.39 -2.62 10.23
N TYR A 78 0.71 -1.95 10.54
CA TYR A 78 1.36 -2.07 11.83
C TYR A 78 1.26 -0.76 12.58
N LEU A 79 0.94 -0.81 13.85
CA LEU A 79 1.09 0.34 14.73
C LEU A 79 2.58 0.56 15.02
N LEU A 80 3.05 1.79 14.87
CA LEU A 80 4.37 2.21 15.29
C LEU A 80 4.22 3.02 16.60
N PRO A 81 4.35 2.37 17.75
CA PRO A 81 4.11 3.07 19.02
C PRO A 81 5.25 4.03 19.35
N SER A 82 4.90 5.09 20.09
CA SER A 82 5.87 6.03 20.60
C SER A 82 6.83 5.37 21.60
N SER A 83 7.98 5.98 21.82
CA SER A 83 8.92 5.54 22.84
C SER A 83 8.45 5.85 24.25
N ASP A 84 7.56 6.84 24.42
CA ASP A 84 6.96 7.14 25.70
C ASP A 84 5.87 6.13 26.03
N SER A 85 6.00 5.44 27.15
CA SER A 85 5.10 4.33 27.49
C SER A 85 3.66 4.74 27.72
N ALA A 86 3.42 5.92 28.27
CA ALA A 86 2.05 6.42 28.50
C ALA A 86 1.38 6.78 27.16
N THR A 87 2.10 7.44 26.27
CA THR A 87 1.63 7.76 24.92
C THR A 87 1.40 6.47 24.13
N ALA A 88 2.33 5.53 24.19
CA ALA A 88 2.19 4.24 23.50
C ALA A 88 0.94 3.48 23.95
N ALA A 89 0.61 3.53 25.24
CA ALA A 89 -0.60 2.89 25.75
C ALA A 89 -1.87 3.52 25.15
N ASN A 90 -1.91 4.85 25.04
CA ASN A 90 -3.02 5.56 24.42
C ASN A 90 -3.13 5.24 22.93
N GLU A 91 -2.00 5.16 22.23
CA GLU A 91 -1.95 4.80 20.83
C GLU A 91 -2.47 3.39 20.59
N LYS A 92 -2.06 2.44 21.43
CA LYS A 92 -2.54 1.07 21.34
C LYS A 92 -4.05 0.96 21.58
N ALA A 93 -4.56 1.72 22.54
CA ALA A 93 -5.99 1.76 22.81
C ALA A 93 -6.78 2.33 21.62
N ALA A 94 -6.26 3.39 21.00
CA ALA A 94 -6.86 3.99 19.80
C ALA A 94 -6.84 3.00 18.62
N PHE A 95 -5.71 2.36 18.38
CA PHE A 95 -5.55 1.39 17.30
C PHE A 95 -6.47 0.18 17.50
N ALA A 96 -6.70 -0.24 18.72
CA ALA A 96 -7.58 -1.36 19.03
C ALA A 96 -9.05 -1.12 18.69
N LEU A 97 -9.46 0.13 18.47
CA LEU A 97 -10.83 0.46 18.06
C LEU A 97 -11.06 0.25 16.57
N LEU A 98 -10.02 -0.01 15.80
CA LEU A 98 -10.13 -0.11 14.35
C LEU A 98 -10.66 -1.49 13.92
N ALA A 99 -11.29 -1.50 12.75
CA ALA A 99 -11.64 -2.75 12.08
C ALA A 99 -10.37 -3.47 11.62
N ASP A 100 -10.49 -4.76 11.35
CA ASP A 100 -9.35 -5.64 11.08
C ASP A 100 -8.53 -5.28 9.84
N TYR A 101 -9.05 -4.44 8.96
CA TYR A 101 -8.38 -4.10 7.70
C TYR A 101 -8.63 -2.65 7.33
N GLY A 102 -7.69 -2.10 6.56
CA GLY A 102 -7.84 -0.78 5.97
C GLY A 102 -8.32 -0.88 4.52
N GLN A 103 -8.92 0.19 4.03
CA GLN A 103 -9.35 0.28 2.65
C GLN A 103 -8.36 1.12 1.87
N THR A 104 -7.87 0.61 0.73
CA THR A 104 -6.92 1.32 -0.11
C THR A 104 -7.64 2.07 -1.23
N GLY A 105 -7.09 3.24 -1.57
CA GLY A 105 -7.46 3.99 -2.76
C GLY A 105 -6.20 4.42 -3.48
N THR A 106 -6.31 5.26 -4.49
CA THR A 106 -5.13 5.76 -5.20
C THR A 106 -4.31 6.65 -4.26
N ASN A 107 -3.13 6.16 -3.87
CA ASN A 107 -2.23 6.81 -2.92
C ASN A 107 -2.88 7.10 -1.56
N THR A 108 -3.89 6.34 -1.15
CA THR A 108 -4.59 6.59 0.11
C THR A 108 -4.87 5.31 0.88
N LEU A 109 -4.92 5.46 2.19
CA LEU A 109 -5.39 4.42 3.11
C LEU A 109 -6.48 5.01 3.99
N THR A 110 -7.63 4.35 4.03
CA THR A 110 -8.74 4.71 4.93
C THR A 110 -8.83 3.67 6.02
N LEU A 111 -8.75 4.12 7.27
CA LEU A 111 -9.02 3.28 8.42
C LEU A 111 -10.41 3.57 8.95
N THR A 112 -11.08 2.53 9.43
CA THR A 112 -12.46 2.60 9.91
C THR A 112 -12.52 1.95 11.28
N THR A 113 -13.28 2.55 12.20
CA THR A 113 -13.49 1.94 13.51
C THR A 113 -14.47 0.76 13.39
N SER A 114 -14.35 -0.18 14.31
CA SER A 114 -15.27 -1.34 14.35
C SER A 114 -16.64 -0.97 14.94
N GLY A 115 -16.74 0.15 15.62
CA GLY A 115 -17.97 0.65 16.21
C GLY A 115 -18.03 2.18 16.16
N ASN A 116 -18.91 2.76 16.95
CA ASN A 116 -19.15 4.20 16.92
C ASN A 116 -18.34 4.99 17.97
N SER A 117 -17.19 4.48 18.35
CA SER A 117 -16.28 5.18 19.26
C SER A 117 -15.08 5.71 18.49
N ALA A 118 -14.87 7.01 18.53
CA ALA A 118 -13.71 7.62 17.88
C ALA A 118 -12.44 7.36 18.69
N PRO A 119 -11.31 7.09 17.99
CA PRO A 119 -10.03 7.00 18.66
C PRO A 119 -9.70 8.29 19.40
N GLN A 120 -9.21 8.17 20.63
CA GLN A 120 -8.94 9.30 21.51
C GLN A 120 -7.47 9.72 21.54
N SER A 121 -6.66 9.15 20.68
CA SER A 121 -5.25 9.50 20.49
C SER A 121 -4.91 9.41 19.01
N GLY A 122 -3.98 10.26 18.57
CA GLY A 122 -3.33 10.08 17.29
C GLY A 122 -2.38 8.88 17.37
N PHE A 123 -2.03 8.33 16.22
CA PHE A 123 -1.06 7.23 16.13
C PHE A 123 -0.45 7.19 14.73
N VAL A 124 0.69 6.52 14.63
CA VAL A 124 1.38 6.32 13.36
C VAL A 124 1.30 4.85 12.99
N VAL A 125 1.01 4.59 11.73
CA VAL A 125 1.00 3.23 11.21
C VAL A 125 2.03 3.07 10.10
N GLN A 126 2.56 1.86 9.98
CA GLN A 126 3.34 1.45 8.84
C GLN A 126 2.52 0.48 8.02
N VAL A 127 2.56 0.65 6.70
CA VAL A 127 1.80 -0.16 5.78
C VAL A 127 2.76 -0.86 4.83
N VAL A 128 2.55 -2.15 4.65
CA VAL A 128 3.27 -2.95 3.66
C VAL A 128 2.23 -3.66 2.81
N GLY A 129 2.28 -3.43 1.52
CA GLY A 129 1.34 -4.03 0.59
C GLY A 129 2.00 -4.34 -0.74
N GLU A 130 1.25 -4.95 -1.64
CA GLU A 130 1.74 -5.25 -2.97
C GLU A 130 0.67 -4.89 -4.00
N VAL A 131 1.04 -4.08 -4.98
CA VAL A 131 0.20 -3.74 -6.12
C VAL A 131 0.65 -4.52 -7.34
N GLN A 132 -0.25 -4.61 -8.31
CA GLN A 132 0.04 -5.29 -9.55
C GLN A 132 1.17 -4.62 -10.33
#